data_0a0efbf4bcaa08b9bdfd3a9be8609fb3
#
_entry.id   0a0efbf4bcaa08b9bdfd3a9be8609fb3
#
_cell.length_a   1.000
_cell.length_b   1.000
_cell.length_c   1.000
_cell.angle_alpha   90.00
_cell.angle_beta   90.00
_cell.angle_gamma   90.00
#
_symmetry.space_group_name_H-M   'P 1'
#
loop_
_entity.id
_entity.type
_entity.pdbx_description
1 polymer ?
#
loop_
_entity_poly.entity_id
_entity_poly.type
_entity_poly.pdbx_seq_one_letter_code
_entity_poly.pdbx_strand_id
1 'polypeptide(L)'
;GGDLLRQGIATSMGAESLQIPLFGLFGACSTSGEALALAAMCVAAGYGERMLAVTSSHFGTAEKEFRFPLSYANQRPLSAQWTVTGSGAFLVGNKKSNVKITGLTIGKIVD
;
A
#
# COMPACT_ATOMS: atom_id res chain seq x y z
N GLY A 1 -0.91 6.34 4.07
CA GLY A 1 -0.56 5.64 2.83
C GLY A 1 0.94 5.42 2.68
N GLY A 2 1.35 4.67 1.69
CA GLY A 2 2.76 4.40 1.47
C GLY A 2 3.04 3.77 0.12
N ASP A 3 4.33 3.67 -0.19
CA ASP A 3 4.84 3.13 -1.43
C ASP A 3 5.63 1.85 -1.17
N LEU A 4 5.81 1.03 -2.19
CA LEU A 4 6.66 -0.15 -2.11
C LEU A 4 8.13 0.21 -1.81
N LEU A 5 8.61 1.30 -2.40
CA LEU A 5 9.94 1.85 -2.13
C LEU A 5 9.87 2.89 -1.01
N ARG A 6 10.97 3.00 -0.25
CA ARG A 6 11.08 3.88 0.93
C ARG A 6 10.89 5.38 0.67
N GLN A 7 10.82 5.77 -0.56
CA GLN A 7 10.84 7.18 -0.93
C GLN A 7 9.56 7.92 -0.53
N GLY A 8 8.42 7.23 -0.49
CA GLY A 8 7.13 7.81 -0.11
C GLY A 8 6.68 9.00 -0.98
N ILE A 9 7.40 9.26 -2.07
CA ILE A 9 7.21 10.46 -2.89
C ILE A 9 5.89 10.39 -3.65
N ALA A 10 5.60 9.25 -4.27
CA ALA A 10 4.39 9.11 -5.08
C ALA A 10 3.13 9.29 -4.25
N THR A 11 3.07 8.68 -3.07
CA THR A 11 1.93 8.84 -2.15
C THR A 11 1.84 10.27 -1.62
N SER A 12 2.95 10.88 -1.23
CA SER A 12 2.97 12.25 -0.70
C SER A 12 2.54 13.27 -1.74
N MET A 13 3.07 13.19 -2.96
CA MET A 13 2.69 14.08 -4.06
C MET A 13 1.24 13.87 -4.50
N GLY A 14 0.79 12.62 -4.56
CA GLY A 14 -0.60 12.31 -4.89
C GLY A 14 -1.58 12.82 -3.84
N ALA A 15 -1.23 12.77 -2.57
CA ALA A 15 -2.07 13.23 -1.47
C ALA A 15 -2.06 14.75 -1.28
N GLU A 16 -1.04 15.46 -1.80
CA GLU A 16 -0.93 16.90 -1.67
C GLU A 16 -2.17 17.64 -2.18
N SER A 17 -2.69 17.23 -3.32
CA SER A 17 -3.88 17.85 -3.93
C SER A 17 -5.15 17.70 -3.08
N LEU A 18 -5.19 16.73 -2.19
CA LEU A 18 -6.34 16.46 -1.34
C LEU A 18 -6.37 17.35 -0.10
N GLN A 19 -5.25 17.98 0.27
CA GLN A 19 -5.11 18.87 1.44
C GLN A 19 -5.63 18.24 2.74
N ILE A 20 -5.38 16.93 2.91
CA ILE A 20 -5.74 16.16 4.12
C ILE A 20 -4.48 15.68 4.83
N PRO A 21 -4.54 15.45 6.16
CA PRO A 21 -3.43 14.86 6.88
C PRO A 21 -3.01 13.50 6.30
N LEU A 22 -1.73 13.27 6.18
CA LEU A 22 -1.16 12.04 5.67
C LEU A 22 -0.26 11.36 6.71
N PHE A 23 -0.51 10.09 6.98
CA PHE A 23 0.42 9.22 7.68
C PHE A 23 1.20 8.40 6.65
N GLY A 24 2.51 8.60 6.61
CA GLY A 24 3.41 7.80 5.78
C GLY A 24 3.66 6.43 6.44
N LEU A 25 3.42 5.38 5.68
CA LEU A 25 3.58 3.99 6.10
C LEU A 25 4.61 3.29 5.22
N PHE A 26 5.26 2.29 5.77
CA PHE A 26 6.18 1.47 5.00
C PHE A 26 6.21 0.03 5.52
N GLY A 27 5.65 -0.86 4.75
CA GLY A 27 5.71 -2.31 4.95
C GLY A 27 6.13 -3.06 3.69
N ALA A 28 6.74 -2.37 2.72
CA ALA A 28 7.05 -2.93 1.41
C ALA A 28 5.82 -3.62 0.79
N CYS A 29 5.89 -4.92 0.52
CA CYS A 29 4.79 -5.68 -0.07
C CYS A 29 3.54 -5.76 0.84
N SER A 30 3.68 -5.50 2.14
CA SER A 30 2.57 -5.52 3.10
C SER A 30 1.92 -4.15 3.34
N THR A 31 2.40 -3.08 2.71
CA THR A 31 1.92 -1.72 2.94
C THR A 31 0.41 -1.57 2.74
N SER A 32 -0.17 -2.28 1.78
CA SER A 32 -1.62 -2.24 1.52
C SER A 32 -2.43 -2.79 2.70
N GLY A 33 -2.01 -3.93 3.24
CA GLY A 33 -2.63 -4.52 4.43
C GLY A 33 -2.45 -3.62 5.65
N GLU A 34 -1.26 -3.07 5.86
CA GLU A 34 -0.95 -2.14 6.93
C GLU A 34 -1.83 -0.89 6.86
N ALA A 35 -1.92 -0.26 5.69
CA ALA A 35 -2.72 0.95 5.49
C ALA A 35 -4.21 0.69 5.74
N LEU A 36 -4.73 -0.42 5.23
CA LEU A 36 -6.14 -0.80 5.43
C LEU A 36 -6.43 -1.11 6.90
N ALA A 37 -5.54 -1.84 7.56
CA ALA A 37 -5.67 -2.18 8.98
C ALA A 37 -5.69 -0.93 9.85
N LEU A 38 -4.74 -0.02 9.66
CA LEU A 38 -4.66 1.23 10.41
C LEU A 38 -5.85 2.14 10.13
N ALA A 39 -6.32 2.23 8.87
CA ALA A 39 -7.53 2.98 8.54
C ALA A 39 -8.75 2.43 9.29
N ALA A 40 -8.92 1.11 9.33
CA ALA A 40 -10.01 0.47 10.06
C ALA A 40 -9.91 0.72 11.58
N MET A 41 -8.72 0.62 12.15
CA MET A 41 -8.47 0.91 13.57
C MET A 41 -8.79 2.38 13.91
N CYS A 42 -8.38 3.32 13.07
CA CYS A 42 -8.64 4.74 13.27
C CYS A 42 -10.13 5.05 13.22
N VAL A 43 -10.87 4.48 12.28
CA VAL A 43 -12.32 4.65 12.19
C VAL A 43 -13.02 4.03 13.40
N ALA A 44 -12.63 2.81 13.79
CA ALA A 44 -13.20 2.14 14.96
C ALA A 44 -12.91 2.88 16.26
N ALA A 45 -11.75 3.51 16.38
CA ALA A 45 -11.37 4.31 17.56
C ALA A 45 -11.99 5.72 17.59
N GLY A 46 -12.67 6.13 16.52
CA GLY A 46 -13.32 7.45 16.45
C GLY A 46 -12.39 8.60 16.07
N TYR A 47 -11.19 8.34 15.56
CA TYR A 47 -10.28 9.40 15.09
C TYR A 47 -10.77 10.10 13.81
N GLY A 48 -11.69 9.49 13.10
CA GLY A 48 -12.33 10.07 11.94
C GLY A 48 -13.47 9.19 11.46
N GLU A 49 -14.42 9.78 10.75
CA GLU A 49 -15.56 9.06 10.20
C GLU A 49 -15.20 8.31 8.92
N ARG A 50 -14.20 8.81 8.21
CA ARG A 50 -13.69 8.25 6.95
C ARG A 50 -12.18 8.34 6.91
N MET A 51 -11.54 7.25 6.54
CA MET A 51 -10.10 7.15 6.35
C MET A 51 -9.81 6.60 4.96
N LEU A 52 -8.84 7.18 4.30
CA LEU A 52 -8.37 6.75 2.99
C LEU A 52 -7.07 5.96 3.15
N ALA A 53 -7.10 4.68 2.80
CA ALA A 53 -5.91 3.86 2.70
C ALA A 53 -5.44 3.86 1.24
N VAL A 54 -4.26 4.39 0.99
CA VAL A 54 -3.68 4.53 -0.36
C VAL A 54 -2.31 3.86 -0.39
N THR A 55 -2.07 3.07 -1.39
CA THR A 55 -0.76 2.47 -1.63
C THR A 55 -0.38 2.54 -3.08
N SER A 56 0.90 2.69 -3.34
CA SER A 56 1.46 2.59 -4.67
C SER A 56 2.63 1.63 -4.70
N SER A 57 2.92 1.06 -5.86
CA SER A 57 4.03 0.15 -6.03
C SER A 57 5.33 0.92 -6.28
N HIS A 58 5.88 0.83 -7.44
CA HIS A 58 7.16 1.41 -7.82
C HIS A 58 7.03 2.00 -9.22
N PHE A 59 7.96 2.85 -9.58
CA PHE A 59 8.06 3.35 -10.96
C PHE A 59 8.63 2.27 -11.89
N GLY A 60 8.31 2.35 -13.19
CA GLY A 60 8.63 1.29 -14.15
C GLY A 60 10.11 0.90 -14.23
N THR A 61 11.04 1.85 -14.09
CA THR A 61 12.47 1.57 -14.12
C THR A 61 12.99 0.79 -12.92
N ALA A 62 12.29 0.81 -11.79
CA ALA A 62 12.64 0.04 -10.60
C ALA A 62 12.23 -1.45 -10.70
N GLU A 63 11.41 -1.81 -11.66
CA GLU A 63 10.95 -3.19 -11.80
C GLU A 63 12.07 -4.20 -11.97
N LYS A 64 13.17 -3.82 -12.61
CA LYS A 64 14.30 -4.73 -12.78
C LYS A 64 14.92 -5.18 -11.46
N GLU A 65 14.83 -4.38 -10.40
CA GLU A 65 15.30 -4.76 -9.07
C GLU A 65 14.50 -5.93 -8.49
N PHE A 66 13.23 -6.03 -8.86
CA PHE A 66 12.34 -7.07 -8.38
C PHE A 66 12.28 -8.30 -9.29
N ARG A 67 12.83 -8.19 -10.49
CA ARG A 67 12.83 -9.26 -11.49
C ARG A 67 14.15 -10.00 -11.58
N PHE A 68 14.88 -10.07 -10.49
CA PHE A 68 16.12 -10.86 -10.48
C PHE A 68 15.82 -12.35 -10.82
N PRO A 69 16.61 -13.02 -11.64
CA PRO A 69 17.90 -12.60 -12.24
C PRO A 69 17.78 -11.89 -13.61
N LEU A 70 16.71 -11.23 -13.91
CA LEU A 70 16.49 -10.56 -15.18
C LEU A 70 17.40 -9.34 -15.33
N SER A 71 18.24 -9.32 -16.34
CA SER A 71 18.99 -8.15 -16.76
C SER A 71 18.11 -7.22 -17.61
N TYR A 72 18.48 -5.95 -17.65
CA TYR A 72 17.75 -4.97 -18.47
C TYR A 72 17.66 -5.40 -19.93
N ALA A 73 16.47 -5.32 -20.52
CA ALA A 73 16.16 -5.74 -21.89
C ALA A 73 16.35 -7.24 -22.20
N ASN A 74 16.63 -8.07 -21.23
CA ASN A 74 16.70 -9.52 -21.45
C ASN A 74 15.29 -10.16 -21.35
N GLN A 75 15.15 -11.30 -22.03
CA GLN A 75 13.94 -12.10 -21.91
C GLN A 75 13.81 -12.63 -20.48
N ARG A 76 12.63 -12.52 -19.91
CA ARG A 76 12.34 -12.96 -18.55
C ARG A 76 12.47 -14.50 -18.45
N PRO A 77 13.37 -15.05 -17.62
CA PRO A 77 13.40 -16.48 -17.33
C PRO A 77 12.18 -16.88 -16.47
N LEU A 78 11.82 -18.16 -16.51
CA LEU A 78 10.68 -18.69 -15.75
C LEU A 78 10.84 -18.51 -14.22
N SER A 79 12.08 -18.43 -13.73
CA SER A 79 12.41 -18.23 -12.32
C SER A 79 12.30 -16.78 -11.85
N ALA A 80 12.16 -15.81 -12.75
CA ALA A 80 12.03 -14.40 -12.37
C ALA A 80 10.61 -14.08 -11.89
N GLN A 81 10.51 -13.25 -10.87
CA GLN A 81 9.22 -12.77 -10.40
C GLN A 81 8.55 -11.83 -11.40
N TRP A 82 7.24 -11.84 -11.41
CA TRP A 82 6.44 -10.81 -12.05
C TRP A 82 6.15 -9.69 -11.07
N THR A 83 6.29 -8.47 -11.55
CA THR A 83 5.93 -7.26 -10.82
C THR A 83 5.10 -6.36 -11.71
N VAL A 84 4.26 -5.54 -11.10
CA VAL A 84 3.38 -4.61 -11.82
C VAL A 84 3.46 -3.25 -11.12
N THR A 85 3.60 -2.20 -11.90
CA THR A 85 3.46 -0.83 -11.41
C THR A 85 1.98 -0.51 -11.30
N GLY A 86 1.55 -0.06 -10.14
CA GLY A 86 0.15 0.25 -9.89
C GLY A 86 -0.08 0.93 -8.56
N SER A 87 -1.30 1.34 -8.32
CA SER A 87 -1.74 1.90 -7.06
C SER A 87 -3.14 1.41 -6.73
N GLY A 88 -3.49 1.46 -5.46
CA GLY A 88 -4.80 1.10 -4.96
C GLY A 88 -5.23 2.00 -3.81
N ALA A 89 -6.52 2.21 -3.70
CA ALA A 89 -7.09 3.02 -2.63
C ALA A 89 -8.36 2.36 -2.08
N PHE A 90 -8.51 2.43 -0.76
CA PHE A 90 -9.69 1.95 -0.04
C PHE A 90 -10.24 3.08 0.83
N LEU A 91 -11.51 3.38 0.69
CA LEU A 91 -12.19 4.29 1.59
C LEU A 91 -12.88 3.48 2.70
N VAL A 92 -12.43 3.67 3.92
CA VAL A 92 -12.96 3.03 5.12
C VAL A 92 -13.80 4.04 5.89
N GLY A 93 -15.02 3.67 6.23
CA GLY A 93 -15.94 4.55 6.94
C GLY A 93 -16.76 3.81 7.99
N ASN A 94 -17.46 4.57 8.82
CA ASN A 94 -18.33 4.06 9.87
C ASN A 94 -19.79 3.86 9.42
N LYS A 95 -20.13 4.20 8.19
CA LYS A 95 -21.46 4.02 7.64
C LYS A 95 -21.63 2.62 7.04
N LYS A 96 -22.86 2.12 7.05
CA LYS A 96 -23.21 0.83 6.45
C LYS A 96 -22.83 0.79 4.97
N SER A 97 -22.16 -0.28 4.57
CA SER A 97 -21.71 -0.54 3.20
C SER A 97 -21.96 -2.00 2.84
N ASN A 98 -21.85 -2.31 1.55
CA ASN A 98 -21.96 -3.70 1.06
C ASN A 98 -20.76 -4.57 1.47
N VAL A 99 -19.61 -3.94 1.71
CA VAL A 99 -18.40 -4.60 2.18
C VAL A 99 -18.13 -4.15 3.60
N LYS A 100 -17.89 -5.10 4.50
CA LYS A 100 -17.67 -4.82 5.91
C LYS A 100 -16.40 -5.49 6.40
N ILE A 101 -15.57 -4.71 7.11
CA ILE A 101 -14.44 -5.25 7.86
C ILE A 101 -14.96 -5.73 9.21
N THR A 102 -14.92 -7.04 9.45
CA THR A 102 -15.47 -7.67 10.67
C THR A 102 -14.41 -8.05 11.68
N GLY A 103 -13.16 -8.09 11.27
CA GLY A 103 -12.06 -8.46 12.15
C GLY A 103 -10.72 -8.04 11.59
N LEU A 104 -9.75 -7.91 12.47
CA LEU A 104 -8.38 -7.59 12.17
C LEU A 104 -7.46 -8.42 13.05
N THR A 105 -6.44 -9.02 12.45
CA THR A 105 -5.42 -9.77 13.17
C THR A 105 -4.03 -9.21 12.81
N ILE A 106 -3.26 -8.90 13.82
CA ILE A 106 -1.86 -8.49 13.66
C ILE A 106 -1.00 -9.69 13.99
N GLY A 107 -0.20 -10.13 13.02
CA GLY A 107 0.74 -11.22 13.19
C GLY A 107 2.03 -10.77 13.88
N LYS A 108 2.88 -11.74 14.17
CA LYS A 108 4.25 -11.53 14.65
C LYS A 108 5.23 -12.28 13.77
N ILE A 109 6.45 -11.79 13.71
CA ILE A 109 7.54 -12.51 13.07
C ILE A 109 7.94 -13.64 14.01
N VAL A 110 8.00 -14.84 13.47
CA VAL A 110 8.44 -16.05 14.20
C VAL A 110 9.59 -16.65 13.40
N ASP A 111 10.68 -16.92 14.10
CA ASP A 111 11.85 -17.60 13.54
C ASP A 111 11.67 -19.13 13.63
#